data_3b8f13746e9d5644444b5db5af46685b
#
_entry.id   3b8f13746e9d5644444b5db5af46685b
#
_cell.length_a   1.000
_cell.length_b   1.000
_cell.length_c   1.000
_cell.angle_alpha   90.00
_cell.angle_beta   90.00
_cell.angle_gamma   90.00
#
_symmetry.space_group_name_H-M   'P 1'
#
loop_
_entity.id
_entity.type
_entity.pdbx_description
1 polymer ?
#
loop_
_entity_poly.entity_id
_entity_poly.type
_entity_poly.pdbx_seq_one_letter_code
_entity_poly.pdbx_strand_id
1 'polypeptide(L)'
;MADGHTQSAGDRQAAATEAARQVLADHFSDDKHSELFGVTELCRAFDVTPRTLRFYEDKGLLCPRRVNGTRVYSRRDRARLVLILRAKAIGSSLAEIKQYLDMYGQAGEGRQQQLRYVLERTDGAIAELEQKLTHIESSLAELRIINSNVRKNLG
;
A
#
# COMPACT_ATOMS: atom_id res chain seq x y z
N MET A 1 18.93 -25.79 18.42
CA MET A 1 17.75 -25.07 18.95
C MET A 1 17.49 -23.90 18.03
N ALA A 2 16.48 -24.05 17.18
CA ALA A 2 16.05 -23.03 16.23
C ALA A 2 14.61 -22.67 16.62
N ASP A 3 14.46 -21.61 17.42
CA ASP A 3 13.15 -21.03 17.72
C ASP A 3 12.74 -20.15 16.55
N GLY A 4 12.06 -20.77 15.58
CA GLY A 4 11.38 -20.06 14.51
C GLY A 4 10.15 -19.34 15.07
N HIS A 5 10.26 -18.03 15.26
CA HIS A 5 9.14 -17.17 15.58
C HIS A 5 8.15 -17.17 14.41
N THR A 6 7.17 -18.06 14.49
CA THR A 6 6.00 -18.03 13.59
C THR A 6 5.09 -16.90 14.06
N GLN A 7 5.34 -15.67 13.58
CA GLN A 7 4.40 -14.59 13.79
C GLN A 7 3.04 -15.00 13.23
N SER A 8 2.03 -15.05 14.10
CA SER A 8 0.65 -15.40 13.75
C SER A 8 0.13 -14.51 12.62
N ALA A 9 -0.68 -15.08 11.73
CA ALA A 9 -1.34 -14.30 10.66
C ALA A 9 -2.15 -13.13 11.24
N GLY A 10 -2.73 -13.29 12.44
CA GLY A 10 -3.44 -12.26 13.18
C GLY A 10 -2.55 -11.08 13.60
N ASP A 11 -1.33 -11.34 14.06
CA ASP A 11 -0.39 -10.30 14.47
C ASP A 11 0.07 -9.46 13.27
N ARG A 12 0.30 -10.12 12.13
CA ARG A 12 0.65 -9.42 10.87
C ARG A 12 -0.50 -8.55 10.37
N GLN A 13 -1.73 -9.01 10.50
CA GLN A 13 -2.93 -8.27 10.11
C GLN A 13 -3.16 -7.06 11.01
N ALA A 14 -3.00 -7.20 12.33
CA ALA A 14 -3.11 -6.11 13.28
C ALA A 14 -2.04 -5.03 13.05
N ALA A 15 -0.78 -5.43 12.84
CA ALA A 15 0.31 -4.52 12.53
C ALA A 15 0.09 -3.78 11.19
N ALA A 16 -0.42 -4.46 10.16
CA ALA A 16 -0.76 -3.84 8.88
C ALA A 16 -1.90 -2.82 9.01
N THR A 17 -2.88 -3.10 9.85
CA THR A 17 -4.02 -2.19 10.11
C THR A 17 -3.56 -0.94 10.85
N GLU A 18 -2.71 -1.08 11.88
CA GLU A 18 -2.19 0.07 12.63
C GLU A 18 -1.27 0.94 11.77
N ALA A 19 -0.39 0.33 10.98
CA ALA A 19 0.43 1.04 10.01
C ALA A 19 -0.43 1.80 8.98
N ALA A 20 -1.59 1.24 8.58
CA ALA A 20 -2.53 1.91 7.70
C ALA A 20 -3.16 3.15 8.34
N ARG A 21 -3.55 3.06 9.61
CA ARG A 21 -4.10 4.20 10.38
C ARG A 21 -3.10 5.33 10.52
N GLN A 22 -1.83 5.00 10.85
CA GLN A 22 -0.78 6.00 10.99
C GLN A 22 -0.50 6.73 9.69
N VAL A 23 -0.45 6.01 8.56
CA VAL A 23 -0.25 6.62 7.23
C VAL A 23 -1.38 7.59 6.88
N LEU A 24 -2.63 7.21 7.18
CA LEU A 24 -3.76 8.11 6.95
C LEU A 24 -3.67 9.35 7.85
N ALA A 25 -3.31 9.19 9.13
CA ALA A 25 -3.10 10.29 10.04
C ALA A 25 -2.01 11.25 9.53
N ASP A 26 -0.85 10.72 9.09
CA ASP A 26 0.26 11.51 8.56
C ASP A 26 -0.11 12.22 7.23
N HIS A 27 -0.94 11.60 6.40
CA HIS A 27 -1.42 12.20 5.15
C HIS A 27 -2.34 13.40 5.41
N PHE A 28 -3.13 13.34 6.47
CA PHE A 28 -4.08 14.37 6.85
C PHE A 28 -3.50 15.42 7.83
N SER A 29 -2.29 15.23 8.34
CA SER A 29 -1.64 16.22 9.21
C SER A 29 -1.02 17.35 8.39
N ASP A 30 -1.36 18.59 8.74
CA ASP A 30 -0.80 19.81 8.14
C ASP A 30 0.44 20.25 8.96
N ASP A 31 1.43 19.34 9.07
CA ASP A 31 2.55 19.53 9.99
C ASP A 31 3.64 20.40 9.38
N LYS A 32 3.73 21.65 9.86
CA LYS A 32 4.74 22.64 9.47
C LYS A 32 6.14 22.37 10.06
N HIS A 33 6.29 21.39 10.93
CA HIS A 33 7.57 20.97 11.52
C HIS A 33 8.05 19.70 10.82
N SER A 34 8.71 19.90 9.73
CA SER A 34 8.97 18.89 8.74
C SER A 34 10.21 18.06 9.07
N GLU A 35 10.00 16.85 9.53
CA GLU A 35 10.93 15.76 9.32
C GLU A 35 11.12 15.59 7.79
N LEU A 36 12.36 15.70 7.33
CA LEU A 36 12.72 15.58 5.92
C LEU A 36 13.43 14.25 5.69
N PHE A 37 13.03 13.55 4.65
CA PHE A 37 13.56 12.25 4.27
C PHE A 37 14.39 12.35 3.00
N GLY A 38 15.56 11.75 3.02
CA GLY A 38 16.43 11.66 1.84
C GLY A 38 15.96 10.59 0.85
N VAL A 39 16.41 10.70 -0.41
CA VAL A 39 16.11 9.70 -1.46
C VAL A 39 16.48 8.29 -1.02
N THR A 40 17.71 8.10 -0.50
CA THR A 40 18.21 6.77 -0.09
C THR A 40 17.40 6.18 1.06
N GLU A 41 16.95 7.02 1.98
CA GLU A 41 16.15 6.64 3.12
C GLU A 41 14.77 6.11 2.69
N LEU A 42 14.06 6.86 1.84
CA LEU A 42 12.78 6.41 1.28
C LEU A 42 12.92 5.15 0.44
N CYS A 43 13.97 5.06 -0.37
CA CYS A 43 14.20 3.87 -1.17
C CYS A 43 14.37 2.61 -0.31
N ARG A 44 15.11 2.71 0.80
CA ARG A 44 15.28 1.58 1.73
C ARG A 44 14.01 1.26 2.52
N ALA A 45 13.30 2.29 2.99
CA ALA A 45 12.10 2.13 3.81
C ALA A 45 10.94 1.46 3.04
N PHE A 46 10.85 1.69 1.74
CA PHE A 46 9.71 1.26 0.92
C PHE A 46 10.09 0.27 -0.20
N ASP A 47 11.33 -0.18 -0.24
CA ASP A 47 11.83 -1.09 -1.28
C ASP A 47 11.55 -0.57 -2.70
N VAL A 48 11.82 0.72 -2.92
CA VAL A 48 11.66 1.38 -4.22
C VAL A 48 13.00 1.92 -4.73
N THR A 49 13.09 2.11 -6.04
CA THR A 49 14.30 2.67 -6.66
C THR A 49 14.25 4.19 -6.73
N PRO A 50 15.39 4.89 -6.82
CA PRO A 50 15.43 6.32 -7.10
C PRO A 50 14.73 6.69 -8.42
N ARG A 51 14.72 5.79 -9.39
CA ARG A 51 14.00 5.94 -10.66
C ARG A 51 12.48 5.92 -10.44
N THR A 52 11.99 5.06 -9.57
CA THR A 52 10.57 4.99 -9.20
C THR A 52 10.11 6.30 -8.54
N LEU A 53 10.90 6.85 -7.62
CA LEU A 53 10.59 8.14 -6.99
C LEU A 53 10.52 9.27 -8.02
N ARG A 54 11.51 9.36 -8.92
CA ARG A 54 11.49 10.35 -10.02
C ARG A 54 10.27 10.19 -10.92
N PHE A 55 9.91 8.97 -11.25
CA PHE A 55 8.72 8.70 -12.05
C PHE A 55 7.45 9.22 -11.37
N TYR A 56 7.30 9.05 -10.04
CA TYR A 56 6.17 9.61 -9.31
C TYR A 56 6.22 11.13 -9.20
N GLU A 57 7.41 11.74 -9.13
CA GLU A 57 7.56 13.19 -9.25
C GLU A 57 7.10 13.69 -10.63
N ASP A 58 7.57 13.08 -11.70
CA ASP A 58 7.22 13.44 -13.08
C ASP A 58 5.71 13.32 -13.35
N LYS A 59 5.03 12.41 -12.64
CA LYS A 59 3.57 12.25 -12.68
C LYS A 59 2.82 13.19 -11.73
N GLY A 60 3.52 14.01 -10.97
CA GLY A 60 2.93 14.95 -10.01
C GLY A 60 2.28 14.27 -8.80
N LEU A 61 2.70 13.04 -8.50
CA LEU A 61 2.24 12.28 -7.33
C LEU A 61 3.05 12.62 -6.06
N LEU A 62 4.33 12.97 -6.22
CA LEU A 62 5.23 13.45 -5.18
C LEU A 62 5.77 14.85 -5.54
N CYS A 63 6.01 15.67 -4.54
CA CYS A 63 6.51 17.04 -4.71
C CYS A 63 7.69 17.32 -3.77
N PRO A 64 8.88 16.71 -3.99
CA PRO A 64 10.03 16.92 -3.13
C PRO A 64 10.52 18.36 -3.21
N ARG A 65 11.12 18.83 -2.12
CA ARG A 65 11.88 20.08 -2.09
C ARG A 65 13.34 19.82 -2.48
N ARG A 66 14.04 20.88 -2.83
CA ARG A 66 15.50 20.84 -3.00
C ARG A 66 16.16 21.62 -1.87
N VAL A 67 17.02 20.94 -1.14
CA VAL A 67 17.88 21.54 -0.12
C VAL A 67 19.33 21.33 -0.56
N ASN A 68 20.06 22.39 -0.77
CA ASN A 68 21.45 22.35 -1.30
C ASN A 68 21.59 21.46 -2.56
N GLY A 69 20.63 21.57 -3.49
CA GLY A 69 20.60 20.77 -4.72
C GLY A 69 20.11 19.32 -4.57
N THR A 70 19.97 18.83 -3.36
CA THR A 70 19.53 17.47 -3.05
C THR A 70 18.01 17.41 -2.86
N ARG A 71 17.38 16.36 -3.40
CA ARG A 71 15.95 16.08 -3.18
C ARG A 71 15.71 15.64 -1.77
N VAL A 72 14.72 16.25 -1.11
CA VAL A 72 14.22 15.88 0.20
C VAL A 72 12.70 15.84 0.17
N TYR A 73 12.14 14.87 0.86
CA TYR A 73 10.70 14.61 0.91
C TYR A 73 10.15 14.92 2.29
N SER A 74 8.96 15.49 2.34
CA SER A 74 8.24 15.78 3.58
C SER A 74 7.56 14.54 4.15
N ARG A 75 7.07 14.62 5.40
CA ARG A 75 6.17 13.58 5.97
C ARG A 75 4.97 13.33 5.05
N ARG A 76 4.41 14.38 4.47
CA ARG A 76 3.31 14.29 3.52
C ARG A 76 3.70 13.48 2.28
N ASP A 77 4.87 13.73 1.70
CA ASP A 77 5.36 12.95 0.55
C ASP A 77 5.58 11.50 0.92
N ARG A 78 6.12 11.23 2.12
CA ARG A 78 6.28 9.87 2.64
C ARG A 78 4.93 9.16 2.79
N ALA A 79 3.92 9.83 3.36
CA ALA A 79 2.57 9.28 3.48
C ALA A 79 1.94 9.06 2.09
N ARG A 80 2.08 10.01 1.16
CA ARG A 80 1.63 9.86 -0.23
C ARG A 80 2.27 8.65 -0.90
N LEU A 81 3.57 8.43 -0.71
CA LEU A 81 4.28 7.27 -1.28
C LEU A 81 3.68 5.95 -0.78
N VAL A 82 3.37 5.84 0.51
CA VAL A 82 2.69 4.64 1.06
C VAL A 82 1.33 4.42 0.40
N LEU A 83 0.54 5.48 0.26
CA LEU A 83 -0.78 5.39 -0.40
C LEU A 83 -0.66 4.98 -1.87
N ILE A 84 0.31 5.54 -2.59
CA ILE A 84 0.60 5.18 -3.99
C ILE A 84 0.94 3.69 -4.09
N LEU A 85 1.85 3.19 -3.27
CA LEU A 85 2.29 1.80 -3.31
C LEU A 85 1.14 0.83 -2.97
N ARG A 86 0.32 1.15 -1.98
CA ARG A 86 -0.87 0.35 -1.62
C ARG A 86 -1.91 0.33 -2.73
N ALA A 87 -2.23 1.49 -3.30
CA ALA A 87 -3.18 1.58 -4.40
C ALA A 87 -2.68 0.81 -5.63
N LYS A 88 -1.37 0.86 -5.91
CA LYS A 88 -0.77 0.03 -6.97
C LYS A 88 -0.90 -1.47 -6.69
N ALA A 89 -0.70 -1.90 -5.45
CA ALA A 89 -0.82 -3.29 -5.06
C ALA A 89 -2.23 -3.88 -5.26
N ILE A 90 -3.28 -3.05 -5.18
CA ILE A 90 -4.66 -3.44 -5.47
C ILE A 90 -5.09 -3.13 -6.92
N GLY A 91 -4.14 -2.81 -7.82
CA GLY A 91 -4.39 -2.64 -9.24
C GLY A 91 -4.86 -1.25 -9.68
N SER A 92 -4.84 -0.23 -8.81
CA SER A 92 -5.22 1.13 -9.20
C SER A 92 -4.28 1.71 -10.25
N SER A 93 -4.84 2.42 -11.23
CA SER A 93 -4.07 3.19 -12.21
C SER A 93 -3.45 4.44 -11.58
N LEU A 94 -2.38 4.97 -12.19
CA LEU A 94 -1.78 6.23 -11.72
C LEU A 94 -2.74 7.43 -11.81
N ALA A 95 -3.65 7.42 -12.77
CA ALA A 95 -4.66 8.47 -12.91
C ALA A 95 -5.65 8.47 -11.73
N GLU A 96 -6.14 7.30 -11.33
CA GLU A 96 -7.01 7.13 -10.16
C GLU A 96 -6.30 7.53 -8.87
N ILE A 97 -5.02 7.13 -8.73
CA ILE A 97 -4.19 7.51 -7.57
C ILE A 97 -4.02 9.03 -7.51
N LYS A 98 -3.71 9.66 -8.65
CA LYS A 98 -3.57 11.12 -8.73
C LYS A 98 -4.87 11.82 -8.36
N GLN A 99 -5.99 11.38 -8.93
CA GLN A 99 -7.30 11.92 -8.62
C GLN A 99 -7.59 11.85 -7.11
N TYR A 100 -7.32 10.72 -6.48
CA TYR A 100 -7.47 10.54 -5.04
C TYR A 100 -6.60 11.52 -4.24
N LEU A 101 -5.31 11.62 -4.59
CA LEU A 101 -4.38 12.51 -3.89
C LEU A 101 -4.70 14.00 -4.08
N ASP A 102 -5.29 14.37 -5.21
CA ASP A 102 -5.66 15.75 -5.55
C ASP A 102 -7.01 16.17 -4.95
N MET A 103 -7.87 15.22 -4.54
CA MET A 103 -9.13 15.51 -3.82
C MET A 103 -8.89 16.20 -2.46
N TYR A 104 -7.68 16.08 -1.91
CA TYR A 104 -7.33 16.71 -0.66
C TYR A 104 -6.84 18.14 -0.90
N GLY A 105 -7.77 19.09 -0.86
CA GLY A 105 -7.48 20.52 -0.93
C GLY A 105 -6.70 21.03 0.29
N GLN A 106 -6.12 22.23 0.20
CA GLN A 106 -5.34 22.86 1.28
C GLN A 106 -6.18 23.16 2.54
N ALA A 107 -7.51 23.22 2.41
CA ALA A 107 -8.44 23.55 3.49
C ALA A 107 -9.20 22.34 4.07
N GLY A 108 -8.90 21.11 3.66
CA GLY A 108 -9.56 19.92 4.16
C GLY A 108 -10.97 19.65 3.62
N GLU A 109 -11.42 20.44 2.64
CA GLU A 109 -12.79 20.39 2.10
C GLU A 109 -13.09 19.09 1.32
N GLY A 110 -12.08 18.43 0.79
CA GLY A 110 -12.22 17.18 0.04
C GLY A 110 -12.19 15.90 0.88
N ARG A 111 -12.02 15.97 2.20
CA ARG A 111 -11.80 14.80 3.05
C ARG A 111 -12.93 13.77 2.97
N GLN A 112 -14.18 14.20 3.00
CA GLN A 112 -15.32 13.28 2.92
C GLN A 112 -15.45 12.61 1.55
N GLN A 113 -15.23 13.34 0.47
CA GLN A 113 -15.21 12.79 -0.89
C GLN A 113 -14.07 11.78 -1.05
N GLN A 114 -12.89 12.11 -0.54
CA GLN A 114 -11.75 11.24 -0.54
C GLN A 114 -12.01 9.93 0.24
N LEU A 115 -12.61 10.00 1.41
CA LEU A 115 -12.98 8.83 2.21
C LEU A 115 -14.02 7.95 1.50
N ARG A 116 -15.03 8.54 0.87
CA ARG A 116 -16.03 7.79 0.07
C ARG A 116 -15.38 7.10 -1.11
N TYR A 117 -14.52 7.79 -1.85
CA TYR A 117 -13.79 7.21 -2.97
C TYR A 117 -12.94 6.01 -2.55
N VAL A 118 -12.21 6.13 -1.42
CA VAL A 118 -11.43 5.01 -0.87
C VAL A 118 -12.34 3.86 -0.48
N LEU A 119 -13.44 4.14 0.19
CA LEU A 119 -14.39 3.12 0.63
C LEU A 119 -14.91 2.31 -0.56
N GLU A 120 -15.47 2.96 -1.56
CA GLU A 120 -15.97 2.30 -2.78
C GLU A 120 -14.89 1.48 -3.49
N ARG A 121 -13.67 2.03 -3.58
CA ARG A 121 -12.57 1.37 -4.25
C ARG A 121 -12.07 0.15 -3.48
N THR A 122 -11.97 0.26 -2.16
CA THR A 122 -11.54 -0.84 -1.30
C THR A 122 -12.59 -1.93 -1.18
N ASP A 123 -13.88 -1.58 -1.09
CA ASP A 123 -14.98 -2.56 -1.08
C ASP A 123 -14.99 -3.39 -2.36
N GLY A 124 -14.82 -2.76 -3.53
CA GLY A 124 -14.69 -3.46 -4.80
C GLY A 124 -13.49 -4.41 -4.85
N ALA A 125 -12.33 -3.95 -4.38
CA ALA A 125 -11.11 -4.76 -4.35
C ALA A 125 -11.22 -5.93 -3.36
N ILE A 126 -11.86 -5.74 -2.22
CA ILE A 126 -12.12 -6.79 -1.23
C ILE A 126 -13.01 -7.86 -1.86
N ALA A 127 -14.13 -7.49 -2.45
CA ALA A 127 -15.05 -8.43 -3.08
C ALA A 127 -14.36 -9.27 -4.18
N GLU A 128 -13.52 -8.64 -5.00
CA GLU A 128 -12.75 -9.35 -6.03
C GLU A 128 -11.75 -10.34 -5.43
N LEU A 129 -11.05 -9.97 -4.36
CA LEU A 129 -10.10 -10.83 -3.68
C LEU A 129 -10.79 -11.99 -2.97
N GLU A 130 -11.95 -11.79 -2.37
CA GLU A 130 -12.77 -12.85 -1.74
C GLU A 130 -13.24 -13.87 -2.78
N GLN A 131 -13.66 -13.44 -3.97
CA GLN A 131 -13.99 -14.34 -5.08
C GLN A 131 -12.77 -15.17 -5.52
N LYS A 132 -11.61 -14.53 -5.68
CA LYS A 132 -10.36 -15.24 -6.01
C LYS A 132 -9.97 -16.25 -4.94
N LEU A 133 -10.12 -15.87 -3.67
CA LEU A 133 -9.84 -16.76 -2.54
C LEU A 133 -10.72 -18.00 -2.58
N THR A 134 -12.03 -17.84 -2.74
CA THR A 134 -12.99 -18.95 -2.87
C THR A 134 -12.61 -19.88 -4.03
N HIS A 135 -12.22 -19.34 -5.17
CA HIS A 135 -11.80 -20.15 -6.32
C HIS A 135 -10.50 -20.92 -6.02
N ILE A 136 -9.53 -20.29 -5.38
CA ILE A 136 -8.27 -20.94 -4.98
C ILE A 136 -8.53 -22.06 -3.97
N GLU A 137 -9.38 -21.84 -2.97
CA GLU A 137 -9.76 -22.85 -1.98
C GLU A 137 -10.42 -24.07 -2.62
N SER A 138 -11.33 -23.84 -3.59
CA SER A 138 -11.96 -24.90 -4.36
C SER A 138 -10.94 -25.72 -5.15
N SER A 139 -10.04 -25.05 -5.87
CA SER A 139 -8.98 -25.71 -6.65
C SER A 139 -8.03 -26.52 -5.75
N LEU A 140 -7.70 -25.99 -4.58
CA LEU A 140 -6.88 -26.71 -3.59
C LEU A 140 -7.57 -27.98 -3.08
N ALA A 141 -8.88 -27.91 -2.84
CA ALA A 141 -9.66 -29.09 -2.40
C ALA A 141 -9.63 -30.18 -3.46
N GLU A 142 -9.87 -29.84 -4.73
CA GLU A 142 -9.81 -30.79 -5.86
C GLU A 142 -8.42 -31.43 -6.00
N LEU A 143 -7.36 -30.63 -5.96
CA LEU A 143 -6.00 -31.14 -6.07
C LEU A 143 -5.64 -32.08 -4.91
N ARG A 144 -6.10 -31.80 -3.70
CA ARG A 144 -5.90 -32.67 -2.53
C ARG A 144 -6.58 -34.01 -2.71
N ILE A 145 -7.80 -34.04 -3.27
CA ILE A 145 -8.53 -35.29 -3.56
C ILE A 145 -7.75 -36.10 -4.60
N ILE A 146 -7.34 -35.47 -5.72
CA ILE A 146 -6.56 -36.11 -6.77
C ILE A 146 -5.26 -36.68 -6.21
N ASN A 147 -4.51 -35.87 -5.45
CA ASN A 147 -3.25 -36.31 -4.85
C ASN A 147 -3.42 -37.50 -3.89
N SER A 148 -4.46 -37.45 -3.05
CA SER A 148 -4.79 -38.56 -2.14
C SER A 148 -5.10 -39.85 -2.88
N ASN A 149 -5.89 -39.77 -3.96
CA ASN A 149 -6.24 -40.93 -4.76
C ASN A 149 -5.02 -41.53 -5.48
N VAL A 150 -4.17 -40.68 -6.05
CA VAL A 150 -2.92 -41.13 -6.70
C VAL A 150 -1.99 -41.80 -5.71
N ARG A 151 -1.82 -41.25 -4.49
CA ARG A 151 -0.99 -41.84 -3.44
C ARG A 151 -1.49 -43.20 -3.02
N LYS A 152 -2.81 -43.42 -2.88
CA LYS A 152 -3.40 -44.72 -2.54
C LYS A 152 -3.18 -45.78 -3.62
N ASN A 153 -3.07 -45.35 -4.89
CA ASN A 153 -2.86 -46.28 -6.01
C ASN A 153 -1.37 -46.57 -6.28
N LEU A 154 -0.45 -45.79 -5.72
CA LEU A 154 0.99 -46.00 -5.85
C LEU A 154 1.61 -46.82 -4.70
N GLY A 155 0.92 -46.90 -3.56
CA GLY A 155 1.41 -47.60 -2.38
C GLY A 155 0.73 -48.89 -2.17
#